data_c40ecf84b6bd069444396b57c34a02f5
#
_entry.id   c40ecf84b6bd069444396b57c34a02f5
#
_cell.length_a   1.000
_cell.length_b   1.000
_cell.length_c   1.000
_cell.angle_alpha   90.00
_cell.angle_beta   90.00
_cell.angle_gamma   90.00
#
_symmetry.space_group_name_H-M   'P 1'
#
loop_
_entity.id
_entity.type
_entity.pdbx_description
1 polymer ?
#
loop_
_entity_poly.entity_id
_entity_poly.type
_entity_poly.pdbx_seq_one_letter_code
_entity_poly.pdbx_strand_id
1 'polypeptide(L)'
;MKYLFAHPQSNAINLGMIMHILGQMMMVEAAFMILPLVVCLLYGEEDWKPFALIASITLVIGAAMNYFANPHNRLLRRRDGMLLASVAWIVFSLFGMLPFMLCQTPLNVHEAFFEAMSGFTTTGATVIRDVEQCSHGILMWRSLTQWIGGLGIILFTLTFIPALNNSGSLMLFHAEATGITHEKLAARISHTAKLLWGLYTVLTILLIALLCCGPIGVFESVCHAFTCISTGGFSTHNLGIAVYHSPYIKFILVLFMFIGGVSFGLIILAYRNSWREVWRNDVFRFYLGTIAFFYVLVVASIVYRGHYTGWESVTIDPLFHIVSALTSTGFSAGNWEGWGILVLTLTFFMMYVGACAGSTTGGAKIDRLVYLLKNFTFVVRRYVRPRLLASVDVNGQHVNAERGSEVSAFIFIYTTLIVFGGVVLVAQGFPIVDAFFSSFSCVSNNGLGAGITGITGSYDFLPASGKWVMSLLMLAGRLEIITLITLFLPSFWRS
;
A
#
# COMPACT_ATOMS: atom_id res chain seq x y z
N MET A 1 43.19 -29.39 -8.67
CA MET A 1 42.92 -29.12 -10.10
C MET A 1 41.46 -29.42 -10.49
N LYS A 2 40.45 -29.02 -9.68
CA LYS A 2 39.01 -29.29 -9.91
C LYS A 2 38.12 -28.02 -9.82
N TYR A 3 38.73 -26.84 -9.80
CA TYR A 3 38.03 -25.55 -9.67
C TYR A 3 38.24 -24.57 -10.84
N LEU A 4 38.65 -25.07 -12.01
CA LEU A 4 39.00 -24.19 -13.16
C LEU A 4 37.96 -24.19 -14.31
N PHE A 5 36.81 -24.86 -14.15
CA PHE A 5 35.67 -24.73 -15.07
C PHE A 5 34.45 -24.24 -14.32
N ALA A 6 34.52 -23.01 -13.79
CA ALA A 6 33.32 -22.25 -13.55
C ALA A 6 32.69 -21.99 -14.92
N HIS A 7 31.58 -22.70 -15.24
CA HIS A 7 30.73 -22.31 -16.36
C HIS A 7 30.47 -20.82 -16.30
N PRO A 8 30.61 -20.06 -17.41
CA PRO A 8 30.23 -18.68 -17.45
C PRO A 8 28.75 -18.65 -17.04
N GLN A 9 28.47 -18.13 -15.86
CA GLN A 9 27.09 -17.92 -15.39
C GLN A 9 26.47 -17.00 -16.43
N SER A 10 25.55 -17.50 -17.25
CA SER A 10 24.85 -16.69 -18.24
C SER A 10 24.24 -15.51 -17.48
N ASN A 11 24.57 -14.29 -17.90
CA ASN A 11 24.03 -13.07 -17.33
C ASN A 11 22.54 -12.87 -17.70
N ALA A 12 21.93 -13.82 -18.40
CA ALA A 12 20.55 -13.82 -18.83
C ALA A 12 19.57 -13.90 -17.66
N ILE A 13 18.45 -13.19 -17.79
CA ILE A 13 17.33 -13.22 -16.87
C ILE A 13 16.77 -14.65 -16.81
N ASN A 14 16.47 -15.12 -15.59
CA ASN A 14 15.93 -16.46 -15.37
C ASN A 14 14.40 -16.50 -15.54
N LEU A 15 13.95 -16.38 -16.81
CA LEU A 15 12.52 -16.39 -17.14
C LEU A 15 11.80 -17.67 -16.67
N GLY A 16 12.46 -18.84 -16.72
CA GLY A 16 11.86 -20.08 -16.24
C GLY A 16 11.49 -20.03 -14.77
N MET A 17 12.39 -19.50 -13.92
CA MET A 17 12.10 -19.35 -12.48
C MET A 17 11.04 -18.28 -12.22
N ILE A 18 11.05 -17.18 -12.97
CA ILE A 18 10.03 -16.13 -12.87
C ILE A 18 8.65 -16.70 -13.23
N MET A 19 8.51 -17.42 -14.35
CA MET A 19 7.24 -18.06 -14.74
C MET A 19 6.78 -19.09 -13.72
N HIS A 20 7.69 -19.89 -13.15
CA HIS A 20 7.37 -20.85 -12.11
C HIS A 20 6.76 -20.18 -10.88
N ILE A 21 7.37 -19.09 -10.39
CA ILE A 21 6.89 -18.37 -9.22
C ILE A 21 5.57 -17.67 -9.53
N LEU A 22 5.44 -16.98 -10.67
CA LEU A 22 4.19 -16.34 -11.08
C LEU A 22 3.05 -17.36 -11.19
N GLY A 23 3.31 -18.55 -11.73
CA GLY A 23 2.30 -19.62 -11.77
C GLY A 23 1.82 -20.03 -10.38
N GLN A 24 2.74 -20.18 -9.43
CA GLN A 24 2.38 -20.47 -8.03
C GLN A 24 1.60 -19.34 -7.39
N MET A 25 1.98 -18.09 -7.65
CA MET A 25 1.27 -16.91 -7.16
C MET A 25 -0.17 -16.85 -7.70
N MET A 26 -0.37 -17.12 -8.99
CA MET A 26 -1.72 -17.19 -9.59
C MET A 26 -2.58 -18.29 -9.01
N MET A 27 -2.01 -19.45 -8.68
CA MET A 27 -2.73 -20.54 -8.00
C MET A 27 -3.22 -20.08 -6.61
N VAL A 28 -2.42 -19.29 -5.92
CA VAL A 28 -2.79 -18.71 -4.63
C VAL A 28 -3.89 -17.66 -4.79
N GLU A 29 -3.80 -16.80 -5.80
CA GLU A 29 -4.86 -15.83 -6.12
C GLU A 29 -6.20 -16.53 -6.41
N ALA A 30 -6.17 -17.60 -7.21
CA ALA A 30 -7.34 -18.43 -7.47
C ALA A 30 -7.97 -19.03 -6.19
N ALA A 31 -7.12 -19.45 -5.23
CA ALA A 31 -7.59 -19.94 -3.94
C ALA A 31 -8.28 -18.83 -3.11
N PHE A 32 -7.81 -17.59 -3.17
CA PHE A 32 -8.48 -16.46 -2.51
C PHE A 32 -9.83 -16.10 -3.15
N MET A 33 -10.03 -16.35 -4.45
CA MET A 33 -11.32 -16.15 -5.12
C MET A 33 -12.43 -17.09 -4.61
N ILE A 34 -12.06 -18.14 -3.88
CA ILE A 34 -13.05 -19.04 -3.25
C ILE A 34 -13.81 -18.30 -2.13
N LEU A 35 -13.19 -17.33 -1.43
CA LEU A 35 -13.85 -16.62 -0.36
C LEU A 35 -15.05 -15.77 -0.85
N PRO A 36 -14.91 -14.87 -1.85
CA PRO A 36 -16.06 -14.17 -2.43
C PRO A 36 -17.09 -15.12 -3.07
N LEU A 37 -16.66 -16.23 -3.67
CA LEU A 37 -17.57 -17.27 -4.17
C LEU A 37 -18.47 -17.82 -3.05
N VAL A 38 -17.88 -18.17 -1.90
CA VAL A 38 -18.65 -18.66 -0.74
C VAL A 38 -19.61 -17.57 -0.24
N VAL A 39 -19.17 -16.31 -0.21
CA VAL A 39 -20.02 -15.18 0.18
C VAL A 39 -21.21 -15.05 -0.77
N CYS A 40 -21.02 -15.11 -2.10
CA CYS A 40 -22.14 -15.12 -3.05
C CYS A 40 -23.14 -16.24 -2.76
N LEU A 41 -22.67 -17.45 -2.47
CA LEU A 41 -23.55 -18.59 -2.14
C LEU A 41 -24.34 -18.36 -0.84
N LEU A 42 -23.72 -17.76 0.18
CA LEU A 42 -24.38 -17.46 1.46
C LEU A 42 -25.47 -16.40 1.32
N TYR A 43 -25.29 -15.41 0.44
CA TYR A 43 -26.28 -14.36 0.17
C TYR A 43 -27.24 -14.71 -0.99
N GLY A 44 -27.07 -15.86 -1.64
CA GLY A 44 -27.94 -16.29 -2.75
C GLY A 44 -27.73 -15.48 -4.04
N GLU A 45 -26.56 -14.90 -4.25
CA GLU A 45 -26.22 -14.09 -5.42
C GLU A 45 -25.75 -14.96 -6.59
N GLU A 46 -26.12 -14.59 -7.82
CA GLU A 46 -25.72 -15.33 -9.03
C GLU A 46 -24.22 -15.19 -9.39
N ASP A 47 -23.53 -14.22 -8.82
CA ASP A 47 -22.12 -13.91 -9.09
C ASP A 47 -21.16 -15.04 -8.68
N TRP A 48 -21.62 -16.07 -7.96
CA TRP A 48 -20.79 -17.24 -7.69
C TRP A 48 -20.33 -17.95 -8.98
N LYS A 49 -21.13 -17.88 -10.06
CA LYS A 49 -20.81 -18.50 -11.38
C LYS A 49 -19.57 -17.83 -12.01
N PRO A 50 -19.53 -16.49 -12.22
CA PRO A 50 -18.33 -15.78 -12.64
C PRO A 50 -17.11 -16.07 -11.75
N PHE A 51 -17.25 -16.02 -10.42
CA PHE A 51 -16.13 -16.30 -9.51
C PHE A 51 -15.59 -17.71 -9.67
N ALA A 52 -16.45 -18.74 -9.79
CA ALA A 52 -16.04 -20.13 -10.02
C ALA A 52 -15.30 -20.30 -11.36
N LEU A 53 -15.80 -19.65 -12.42
CA LEU A 53 -15.19 -19.68 -13.74
C LEU A 53 -13.79 -19.05 -13.71
N ILE A 54 -13.69 -17.84 -13.16
CA ILE A 54 -12.44 -17.08 -13.12
C ILE A 54 -11.41 -17.78 -12.25
N ALA A 55 -11.79 -18.25 -11.05
CA ALA A 55 -10.91 -19.02 -10.18
C ALA A 55 -10.36 -20.26 -10.90
N SER A 56 -11.22 -20.98 -11.66
CA SER A 56 -10.80 -22.14 -12.43
C SER A 56 -9.82 -21.78 -13.55
N ILE A 57 -10.10 -20.71 -14.32
CA ILE A 57 -9.21 -20.23 -15.38
C ILE A 57 -7.84 -19.82 -14.79
N THR A 58 -7.86 -19.03 -13.72
CA THR A 58 -6.64 -18.54 -13.06
C THR A 58 -5.83 -19.71 -12.51
N LEU A 59 -6.49 -20.70 -11.91
CA LEU A 59 -5.84 -21.92 -11.41
C LEU A 59 -5.22 -22.74 -12.55
N VAL A 60 -5.93 -22.96 -13.65
CA VAL A 60 -5.43 -23.73 -14.79
C VAL A 60 -4.23 -23.04 -15.45
N ILE A 61 -4.31 -21.73 -15.66
CA ILE A 61 -3.21 -20.96 -16.24
C ILE A 61 -2.01 -20.98 -15.29
N GLY A 62 -2.21 -20.75 -13.99
CA GLY A 62 -1.17 -20.81 -12.97
C GLY A 62 -0.50 -22.19 -12.90
N ALA A 63 -1.29 -23.26 -12.93
CA ALA A 63 -0.79 -24.62 -12.95
C ALA A 63 -0.02 -24.94 -14.24
N ALA A 64 -0.51 -24.49 -15.39
CA ALA A 64 0.19 -24.64 -16.67
C ALA A 64 1.52 -23.90 -16.66
N MET A 65 1.55 -22.64 -16.23
CA MET A 65 2.79 -21.88 -16.08
C MET A 65 3.79 -22.59 -15.16
N ASN A 66 3.32 -23.09 -14.03
CA ASN A 66 4.14 -23.83 -13.07
C ASN A 66 4.69 -25.14 -13.65
N TYR A 67 3.88 -25.87 -14.43
CA TYR A 67 4.24 -27.14 -15.06
C TYR A 67 5.23 -26.97 -16.22
N PHE A 68 4.97 -26.01 -17.11
CA PHE A 68 5.82 -25.77 -18.30
C PHE A 68 7.08 -24.96 -17.98
N ALA A 69 7.08 -24.22 -16.86
CA ALA A 69 8.28 -23.55 -16.40
C ALA A 69 9.31 -24.59 -15.94
N ASN A 70 10.36 -24.79 -16.71
CA ASN A 70 11.46 -25.71 -16.35
C ASN A 70 12.63 -24.89 -15.76
N PRO A 71 12.69 -24.67 -14.44
CA PRO A 71 13.75 -23.87 -13.85
C PRO A 71 15.05 -24.68 -13.79
N HIS A 72 15.89 -24.56 -14.81
CA HIS A 72 17.22 -25.21 -14.86
C HIS A 72 18.12 -24.71 -13.73
N ASN A 73 17.89 -23.49 -13.24
CA ASN A 73 18.59 -22.90 -12.11
C ASN A 73 17.58 -22.28 -11.13
N ARG A 74 17.61 -22.69 -9.87
CA ARG A 74 16.72 -22.20 -8.81
C ARG A 74 17.23 -20.90 -8.14
N LEU A 75 18.34 -20.34 -8.61
CA LEU A 75 18.90 -19.12 -8.06
C LEU A 75 18.26 -17.89 -8.71
N LEU A 76 17.67 -17.02 -7.91
CA LEU A 76 17.20 -15.68 -8.32
C LEU A 76 18.30 -14.65 -8.08
N ARG A 77 18.55 -13.83 -9.07
CA ARG A 77 19.44 -12.67 -8.99
C ARG A 77 18.64 -11.42 -8.67
N ARG A 78 19.32 -10.33 -8.30
CA ARG A 78 18.67 -9.04 -7.99
C ARG A 78 17.80 -8.53 -9.15
N ARG A 79 18.27 -8.70 -10.40
CA ARG A 79 17.49 -8.33 -11.60
C ARG A 79 16.23 -9.16 -11.76
N ASP A 80 16.32 -10.48 -11.56
CA ASP A 80 15.17 -11.39 -11.62
C ASP A 80 14.13 -11.02 -10.56
N GLY A 81 14.58 -10.66 -9.34
CA GLY A 81 13.72 -10.22 -8.25
C GLY A 81 12.97 -8.92 -8.57
N MET A 82 13.65 -7.92 -9.13
CA MET A 82 13.03 -6.65 -9.52
C MET A 82 11.99 -6.85 -10.64
N LEU A 83 12.32 -7.67 -11.66
CA LEU A 83 11.39 -7.99 -12.73
C LEU A 83 10.18 -8.77 -12.21
N LEU A 84 10.43 -9.81 -11.39
CA LEU A 84 9.35 -10.60 -10.79
C LEU A 84 8.43 -9.72 -9.94
N ALA A 85 8.99 -8.83 -9.11
CA ALA A 85 8.21 -7.90 -8.30
C ALA A 85 7.25 -7.08 -9.16
N SER A 86 7.77 -6.42 -10.21
CA SER A 86 6.96 -5.55 -11.05
C SER A 86 5.91 -6.30 -11.87
N VAL A 87 6.29 -7.45 -12.44
CA VAL A 87 5.37 -8.27 -13.25
C VAL A 87 4.30 -8.92 -12.40
N ALA A 88 4.62 -9.33 -11.16
CA ALA A 88 3.64 -9.93 -10.26
C ALA A 88 2.45 -9.00 -9.99
N TRP A 89 2.68 -7.72 -9.70
CA TRP A 89 1.60 -6.75 -9.48
C TRP A 89 0.71 -6.56 -10.70
N ILE A 90 1.31 -6.53 -11.90
CA ILE A 90 0.56 -6.42 -13.16
C ILE A 90 -0.26 -7.68 -13.41
N VAL A 91 0.31 -8.87 -13.21
CA VAL A 91 -0.38 -10.16 -13.42
C VAL A 91 -1.54 -10.32 -12.44
N PHE A 92 -1.35 -10.04 -11.16
CA PHE A 92 -2.43 -10.05 -10.17
C PHE A 92 -3.55 -9.08 -10.55
N SER A 93 -3.22 -7.86 -10.98
CA SER A 93 -4.25 -6.92 -11.41
C SER A 93 -4.97 -7.35 -12.68
N LEU A 94 -4.30 -8.04 -13.62
CA LEU A 94 -4.92 -8.56 -14.84
C LEU A 94 -5.90 -9.73 -14.58
N PHE A 95 -5.59 -10.62 -13.64
CA PHE A 95 -6.50 -11.70 -13.28
C PHE A 95 -7.53 -11.24 -12.26
N GLY A 96 -7.14 -10.40 -11.31
CA GLY A 96 -8.02 -9.81 -10.31
C GLY A 96 -9.05 -8.83 -10.86
N MET A 97 -8.87 -8.30 -12.07
CA MET A 97 -9.89 -7.46 -12.71
C MET A 97 -11.07 -8.25 -13.32
N LEU A 98 -10.87 -9.55 -13.60
CA LEU A 98 -11.88 -10.35 -14.29
C LEU A 98 -13.22 -10.44 -13.53
N PRO A 99 -13.28 -10.58 -12.19
CA PRO A 99 -14.53 -10.50 -11.46
C PRO A 99 -15.29 -9.19 -11.69
N PHE A 100 -14.59 -8.04 -11.73
CA PHE A 100 -15.22 -6.74 -11.99
C PHE A 100 -15.79 -6.60 -13.40
N MET A 101 -15.34 -7.42 -14.36
CA MET A 101 -15.83 -7.41 -15.74
C MET A 101 -17.04 -8.34 -15.96
N LEU A 102 -17.15 -9.41 -15.18
CA LEU A 102 -18.09 -10.50 -15.45
C LEU A 102 -19.25 -10.62 -14.45
N CYS A 103 -19.18 -9.92 -13.31
CA CYS A 103 -20.26 -9.90 -12.32
C CYS A 103 -21.38 -8.92 -12.70
N GLN A 104 -22.44 -8.85 -11.86
CA GLN A 104 -23.70 -8.11 -12.17
C GLN A 104 -23.51 -6.62 -12.47
N THR A 105 -22.47 -5.99 -11.95
CA THR A 105 -22.10 -4.59 -12.23
C THR A 105 -20.82 -4.53 -13.08
N PRO A 106 -20.90 -4.90 -14.39
CA PRO A 106 -19.70 -5.07 -15.19
C PRO A 106 -19.03 -3.72 -15.50
N LEU A 107 -17.72 -3.68 -15.24
CA LEU A 107 -16.85 -2.56 -15.59
C LEU A 107 -16.19 -2.80 -16.95
N ASN A 108 -15.85 -1.71 -17.66
CA ASN A 108 -15.02 -1.78 -18.83
C ASN A 108 -13.57 -2.21 -18.47
N VAL A 109 -12.80 -2.70 -19.45
CA VAL A 109 -11.43 -3.21 -19.23
C VAL A 109 -10.54 -2.23 -18.48
N HIS A 110 -10.55 -0.94 -18.85
CA HIS A 110 -9.74 0.09 -18.21
C HIS A 110 -10.22 0.45 -16.79
N GLU A 111 -11.52 0.33 -16.53
CA GLU A 111 -12.13 0.53 -15.22
C GLU A 111 -11.84 -0.66 -14.29
N ALA A 112 -12.06 -1.86 -14.78
CA ALA A 112 -11.78 -3.08 -14.04
C ALA A 112 -10.29 -3.22 -13.67
N PHE A 113 -9.39 -2.84 -14.59
CA PHE A 113 -7.96 -2.81 -14.30
C PHE A 113 -7.60 -1.76 -13.26
N PHE A 114 -8.18 -0.56 -13.36
CA PHE A 114 -7.99 0.52 -12.37
C PHE A 114 -8.45 0.07 -10.98
N GLU A 115 -9.66 -0.51 -10.87
CA GLU A 115 -10.23 -0.99 -9.61
C GLU A 115 -9.36 -2.10 -8.99
N ALA A 116 -8.93 -3.08 -9.80
CA ALA A 116 -8.04 -4.16 -9.36
C ALA A 116 -6.67 -3.64 -8.94
N MET A 117 -6.05 -2.75 -9.73
CA MET A 117 -4.78 -2.12 -9.41
C MET A 117 -4.89 -1.31 -8.12
N SER A 118 -5.93 -0.50 -7.97
CA SER A 118 -6.21 0.25 -6.74
C SER A 118 -6.40 -0.67 -5.53
N GLY A 119 -7.08 -1.80 -5.71
CA GLY A 119 -7.24 -2.82 -4.68
C GLY A 119 -5.89 -3.40 -4.26
N PHE A 120 -5.17 -4.03 -5.16
CA PHE A 120 -3.90 -4.68 -4.83
C PHE A 120 -2.82 -3.70 -4.33
N THR A 121 -2.70 -2.50 -4.91
CA THR A 121 -1.75 -1.49 -4.43
C THR A 121 -2.20 -0.80 -3.14
N THR A 122 -3.34 -1.20 -2.57
CA THR A 122 -3.94 -0.61 -1.37
C THR A 122 -4.14 0.90 -1.47
N THR A 123 -4.45 1.38 -2.69
CA THR A 123 -4.69 2.80 -2.93
C THR A 123 -6.06 3.25 -2.44
N GLY A 124 -7.12 2.46 -2.71
CA GLY A 124 -8.48 2.81 -2.27
C GLY A 124 -9.24 3.76 -3.19
N ALA A 125 -8.64 4.22 -4.29
CA ALA A 125 -9.34 4.98 -5.32
C ALA A 125 -10.30 4.07 -6.10
N THR A 126 -11.56 4.47 -6.31
CA THR A 126 -12.58 3.63 -6.97
C THR A 126 -13.16 4.31 -8.21
N VAL A 127 -13.44 3.51 -9.23
CA VAL A 127 -14.21 3.91 -10.42
C VAL A 127 -15.68 3.52 -10.30
N ILE A 128 -16.06 2.78 -9.27
CA ILE A 128 -17.45 2.38 -9.02
C ILE A 128 -18.19 3.59 -8.46
N ARG A 129 -19.26 4.04 -9.15
CA ARG A 129 -20.07 5.19 -8.73
C ARG A 129 -20.93 4.88 -7.52
N ASP A 130 -21.52 3.71 -7.51
CA ASP A 130 -22.43 3.26 -6.45
C ASP A 130 -22.00 1.88 -5.96
N VAL A 131 -21.24 1.89 -4.86
CA VAL A 131 -20.71 0.69 -4.26
C VAL A 131 -21.81 -0.15 -3.61
N GLU A 132 -22.90 0.48 -3.17
CA GLU A 132 -24.02 -0.17 -2.49
C GLU A 132 -24.88 -1.03 -3.43
N GLN A 133 -24.77 -0.83 -4.75
CA GLN A 133 -25.41 -1.70 -5.76
C GLN A 133 -24.58 -2.93 -6.12
N CYS A 134 -23.34 -3.02 -5.65
CA CYS A 134 -22.49 -4.17 -5.92
C CYS A 134 -22.92 -5.39 -5.08
N SER A 135 -22.76 -6.59 -5.65
CA SER A 135 -22.95 -7.83 -4.89
C SER A 135 -21.99 -7.96 -3.73
N HIS A 136 -22.39 -8.67 -2.67
CA HIS A 136 -21.52 -8.95 -1.52
C HIS A 136 -20.23 -9.67 -1.95
N GLY A 137 -20.29 -10.51 -2.98
CA GLY A 137 -19.10 -11.14 -3.55
C GLY A 137 -18.10 -10.15 -4.10
N ILE A 138 -18.55 -9.13 -4.84
CA ILE A 138 -17.67 -8.06 -5.37
C ILE A 138 -17.11 -7.19 -4.22
N LEU A 139 -17.92 -6.82 -3.24
CA LEU A 139 -17.48 -6.07 -2.06
C LEU A 139 -16.43 -6.84 -1.26
N MET A 140 -16.62 -8.15 -1.08
CA MET A 140 -15.63 -9.02 -0.45
C MET A 140 -14.34 -9.09 -1.29
N TRP A 141 -14.43 -9.22 -2.61
CA TRP A 141 -13.25 -9.26 -3.49
C TRP A 141 -12.46 -7.97 -3.43
N ARG A 142 -13.11 -6.80 -3.50
CA ARG A 142 -12.48 -5.49 -3.31
C ARG A 142 -11.68 -5.42 -2.01
N SER A 143 -12.31 -5.81 -0.91
CA SER A 143 -11.67 -5.78 0.42
C SER A 143 -10.51 -6.77 0.53
N LEU A 144 -10.67 -7.95 -0.09
CA LEU A 144 -9.68 -9.01 -0.09
C LEU A 144 -8.45 -8.66 -0.94
N THR A 145 -8.63 -8.00 -2.10
CA THR A 145 -7.49 -7.52 -2.91
C THR A 145 -6.61 -6.57 -2.11
N GLN A 146 -7.19 -5.66 -1.32
CA GLN A 146 -6.43 -4.80 -0.43
C GLN A 146 -5.72 -5.58 0.68
N TRP A 147 -6.39 -6.55 1.28
CA TRP A 147 -5.80 -7.36 2.34
C TRP A 147 -4.59 -8.18 1.84
N ILE A 148 -4.67 -8.76 0.65
CA ILE A 148 -3.55 -9.47 -0.01
C ILE A 148 -2.42 -8.48 -0.32
N GLY A 149 -2.76 -7.31 -0.86
CA GLY A 149 -1.79 -6.28 -1.24
C GLY A 149 -1.08 -5.61 -0.06
N GLY A 150 -1.71 -5.56 1.12
CA GLY A 150 -1.25 -4.77 2.27
C GLY A 150 0.15 -5.10 2.76
N LEU A 151 0.47 -6.37 2.94
CA LEU A 151 1.84 -6.81 3.29
C LEU A 151 2.77 -6.98 2.08
N GLY A 152 2.24 -6.77 0.88
CA GLY A 152 2.96 -7.01 -0.36
C GLY A 152 2.83 -8.46 -0.86
N ILE A 153 2.59 -8.56 -2.16
CA ILE A 153 2.35 -9.84 -2.84
C ILE A 153 3.57 -10.77 -2.73
N ILE A 154 4.78 -10.22 -2.76
CA ILE A 154 6.02 -11.00 -2.68
C ILE A 154 6.27 -11.53 -1.27
N LEU A 155 6.02 -10.74 -0.25
CA LEU A 155 6.15 -11.20 1.14
C LEU A 155 5.17 -12.34 1.44
N PHE A 156 3.95 -12.25 0.87
CA PHE A 156 2.97 -13.33 0.89
C PHE A 156 3.53 -14.60 0.23
N THR A 157 4.08 -14.46 -0.98
CA THR A 157 4.68 -15.56 -1.74
C THR A 157 5.82 -16.23 -0.99
N LEU A 158 6.70 -15.46 -0.35
CA LEU A 158 7.80 -16.00 0.46
C LEU A 158 7.33 -16.82 1.66
N THR A 159 6.14 -16.54 2.16
CA THR A 159 5.56 -17.28 3.31
C THR A 159 5.04 -18.65 2.90
N PHE A 160 4.38 -18.73 1.74
CA PHE A 160 3.66 -19.93 1.30
C PHE A 160 4.46 -20.82 0.35
N ILE A 161 5.52 -20.32 -0.30
CA ILE A 161 6.32 -21.10 -1.25
C ILE A 161 7.65 -21.51 -0.63
N PRO A 162 7.78 -22.77 -0.12
CA PRO A 162 9.01 -23.26 0.53
C PRO A 162 10.23 -23.29 -0.40
N ALA A 163 10.04 -23.41 -1.71
CA ALA A 163 11.12 -23.47 -2.70
C ALA A 163 11.97 -22.19 -2.77
N LEU A 164 11.44 -21.06 -2.29
CA LEU A 164 12.13 -19.76 -2.26
C LEU A 164 13.03 -19.57 -1.02
N ASN A 165 13.06 -20.53 -0.10
CA ASN A 165 13.80 -20.42 1.16
C ASN A 165 15.33 -20.43 1.03
N ASN A 166 15.88 -20.69 -0.16
CA ASN A 166 17.32 -20.70 -0.43
C ASN A 166 17.73 -19.47 -1.21
N SER A 167 18.78 -18.78 -0.81
CA SER A 167 19.54 -17.67 -1.44
C SER A 167 18.78 -16.59 -2.28
N GLY A 168 17.64 -16.88 -2.91
CA GLY A 168 16.85 -15.94 -3.69
C GLY A 168 15.85 -15.11 -2.86
N SER A 169 15.45 -15.59 -1.68
CA SER A 169 14.47 -14.94 -0.82
C SER A 169 14.93 -13.59 -0.27
N LEU A 170 16.24 -13.44 -0.03
CA LEU A 170 16.85 -12.19 0.44
C LEU A 170 16.66 -11.06 -0.59
N MET A 171 16.82 -11.40 -1.86
CA MET A 171 16.71 -10.42 -2.95
C MET A 171 15.28 -9.98 -3.22
N LEU A 172 14.32 -10.90 -3.10
CA LEU A 172 12.89 -10.61 -3.22
C LEU A 172 12.41 -9.77 -2.04
N PHE A 173 12.84 -10.10 -0.82
CA PHE A 173 12.51 -9.31 0.37
C PHE A 173 13.00 -7.87 0.25
N HIS A 174 14.23 -7.66 -0.24
CA HIS A 174 14.78 -6.31 -0.44
C HIS A 174 14.13 -5.55 -1.60
N ALA A 175 13.51 -6.23 -2.56
CA ALA A 175 12.82 -5.57 -3.67
C ALA A 175 11.49 -4.93 -3.24
N GLU A 176 10.89 -5.42 -2.15
CA GLU A 176 9.59 -4.95 -1.64
C GLU A 176 9.66 -4.35 -0.22
N ALA A 177 10.70 -4.69 0.56
CA ALA A 177 10.86 -4.16 1.92
C ALA A 177 11.35 -2.71 1.89
N THR A 178 10.57 -1.85 2.51
CA THR A 178 10.79 -0.41 2.57
C THR A 178 11.60 0.01 3.81
N GLY A 179 12.50 0.97 3.68
CA GLY A 179 13.12 1.64 4.82
C GLY A 179 14.64 1.81 4.77
N ILE A 180 15.14 2.85 5.46
CA ILE A 180 16.56 3.18 5.56
C ILE A 180 17.30 2.23 6.51
N THR A 181 16.60 1.75 7.54
CA THR A 181 17.14 0.87 8.57
C THR A 181 16.39 -0.46 8.55
N HIS A 182 17.09 -1.53 8.13
CA HIS A 182 16.55 -2.89 8.23
C HIS A 182 16.82 -3.43 9.64
N GLU A 183 15.78 -3.59 10.43
CA GLU A 183 15.88 -4.26 11.72
C GLU A 183 16.20 -5.75 11.49
N LYS A 184 17.20 -6.27 12.23
CA LYS A 184 17.56 -7.70 12.19
C LYS A 184 16.50 -8.53 12.92
N LEU A 185 15.33 -8.75 12.28
CA LEU A 185 14.19 -9.42 12.91
C LEU A 185 14.36 -10.94 13.04
N ALA A 186 15.04 -11.60 12.10
CA ALA A 186 15.27 -13.04 12.17
C ALA A 186 16.46 -13.50 11.30
N ALA A 187 17.09 -14.59 11.70
CA ALA A 187 18.22 -15.19 10.98
C ALA A 187 17.84 -15.78 9.60
N ARG A 188 16.53 -16.05 9.38
CA ARG A 188 15.99 -16.58 8.12
C ARG A 188 14.79 -15.71 7.67
N ILE A 189 14.83 -15.23 6.47
CA ILE A 189 13.81 -14.34 5.88
C ILE A 189 12.43 -14.98 5.86
N SER A 190 12.33 -16.26 5.54
CA SER A 190 11.08 -17.01 5.61
C SER A 190 10.45 -17.02 7.01
N HIS A 191 11.27 -17.05 8.07
CA HIS A 191 10.77 -16.97 9.44
C HIS A 191 10.24 -15.56 9.75
N THR A 192 10.93 -14.54 9.27
CA THR A 192 10.48 -13.14 9.39
C THR A 192 9.16 -12.92 8.64
N ALA A 193 9.05 -13.42 7.40
CA ALA A 193 7.83 -13.33 6.61
C ALA A 193 6.64 -14.01 7.33
N LYS A 194 6.83 -15.21 7.87
CA LYS A 194 5.79 -15.92 8.65
C LYS A 194 5.37 -15.15 9.91
N LEU A 195 6.31 -14.53 10.61
CA LEU A 195 6.01 -13.70 11.78
C LEU A 195 5.19 -12.47 11.41
N LEU A 196 5.56 -11.78 10.33
CA LEU A 196 4.84 -10.60 9.84
C LEU A 196 3.41 -10.96 9.40
N TRP A 197 3.26 -12.06 8.64
CA TRP A 197 1.95 -12.57 8.25
C TRP A 197 1.11 -13.02 9.44
N GLY A 198 1.70 -13.70 10.40
CA GLY A 198 1.03 -14.11 11.63
C GLY A 198 0.51 -12.89 12.42
N LEU A 199 1.34 -11.88 12.60
CA LEU A 199 0.95 -10.62 13.26
C LEU A 199 -0.18 -9.93 12.51
N TYR A 200 -0.06 -9.81 11.19
CA TYR A 200 -1.07 -9.20 10.33
C TYR A 200 -2.43 -9.89 10.42
N THR A 201 -2.43 -11.22 10.38
CA THR A 201 -3.65 -12.02 10.53
C THR A 201 -4.27 -11.89 11.92
N VAL A 202 -3.46 -11.92 12.98
CA VAL A 202 -3.93 -11.74 14.35
C VAL A 202 -4.56 -10.36 14.54
N LEU A 203 -3.92 -9.29 14.04
CA LEU A 203 -4.48 -7.94 14.10
C LEU A 203 -5.79 -7.85 13.31
N THR A 204 -5.89 -8.51 12.16
CA THR A 204 -7.13 -8.54 11.36
C THR A 204 -8.26 -9.22 12.13
N ILE A 205 -8.03 -10.40 12.71
CA ILE A 205 -9.03 -11.14 13.50
C ILE A 205 -9.46 -10.33 14.72
N LEU A 206 -8.52 -9.70 15.40
CA LEU A 206 -8.81 -8.86 16.56
C LEU A 206 -9.68 -7.66 16.16
N LEU A 207 -9.39 -7.01 15.04
CA LEU A 207 -10.19 -5.90 14.55
C LEU A 207 -11.59 -6.34 14.14
N ILE A 208 -11.75 -7.49 13.45
CA ILE A 208 -13.07 -8.06 13.14
C ILE A 208 -13.88 -8.25 14.43
N ALA A 209 -13.28 -8.90 15.44
CA ALA A 209 -13.96 -9.15 16.73
C ALA A 209 -14.42 -7.85 17.41
N LEU A 210 -13.55 -6.83 17.42
CA LEU A 210 -13.89 -5.53 18.04
C LEU A 210 -14.96 -4.78 17.23
N LEU A 211 -14.92 -4.80 15.90
CA LEU A 211 -15.97 -4.17 15.09
C LEU A 211 -17.31 -4.87 15.25
N CYS A 212 -17.35 -6.21 15.33
CA CYS A 212 -18.59 -6.97 15.61
C CYS A 212 -19.21 -6.67 16.97
N CYS A 213 -18.45 -6.11 17.93
CA CYS A 213 -19.00 -5.62 19.20
C CYS A 213 -19.68 -4.24 19.06
N GLY A 214 -19.54 -3.57 17.93
CA GLY A 214 -20.17 -2.28 17.62
C GLY A 214 -21.46 -2.43 16.83
N PRO A 215 -22.11 -1.31 16.50
CA PRO A 215 -23.33 -1.28 15.68
C PRO A 215 -22.99 -1.39 14.17
N ILE A 216 -22.35 -2.48 13.76
CA ILE A 216 -21.95 -2.78 12.38
C ILE A 216 -22.20 -4.26 12.09
N GLY A 217 -22.63 -4.60 10.86
CA GLY A 217 -22.86 -5.97 10.43
C GLY A 217 -21.57 -6.81 10.39
N VAL A 218 -21.70 -8.13 10.55
CA VAL A 218 -20.54 -9.04 10.51
C VAL A 218 -19.80 -8.96 9.15
N PHE A 219 -20.54 -8.94 8.05
CA PHE A 219 -19.97 -8.83 6.72
C PHE A 219 -19.15 -7.55 6.55
N GLU A 220 -19.74 -6.42 6.94
CA GLU A 220 -19.09 -5.11 6.88
C GLU A 220 -17.88 -5.04 7.83
N SER A 221 -17.97 -5.66 9.02
CA SER A 221 -16.85 -5.78 9.96
C SER A 221 -15.65 -6.49 9.33
N VAL A 222 -15.88 -7.58 8.59
CA VAL A 222 -14.83 -8.32 7.89
C VAL A 222 -14.24 -7.46 6.76
N CYS A 223 -15.08 -6.85 5.92
CA CYS A 223 -14.61 -6.00 4.81
C CYS A 223 -13.79 -4.82 5.32
N HIS A 224 -14.30 -4.06 6.32
CA HIS A 224 -13.57 -2.91 6.87
C HIS A 224 -12.33 -3.29 7.65
N ALA A 225 -12.29 -4.46 8.30
CA ALA A 225 -11.07 -4.96 8.93
C ALA A 225 -9.99 -5.27 7.90
N PHE A 226 -10.34 -5.91 6.78
CA PHE A 226 -9.40 -6.18 5.69
C PHE A 226 -8.81 -4.89 5.14
N THR A 227 -9.64 -3.90 4.85
CA THR A 227 -9.23 -2.64 4.24
C THR A 227 -8.55 -1.68 5.22
N CYS A 228 -8.85 -1.77 6.52
CA CYS A 228 -8.21 -0.98 7.58
C CYS A 228 -6.78 -1.46 7.86
N ILE A 229 -6.58 -2.77 8.11
CA ILE A 229 -5.26 -3.31 8.44
C ILE A 229 -4.30 -3.22 7.25
N SER A 230 -4.82 -3.37 6.03
CA SER A 230 -4.04 -3.18 4.81
C SER A 230 -3.75 -1.70 4.51
N THR A 231 -4.37 -0.79 5.25
CA THR A 231 -4.34 0.66 5.00
C THR A 231 -4.76 1.02 3.58
N GLY A 232 -5.83 0.36 3.09
CA GLY A 232 -6.28 0.49 1.70
C GLY A 232 -7.54 1.33 1.49
N GLY A 233 -8.47 1.37 2.48
CA GLY A 233 -9.57 2.32 2.55
C GLY A 233 -10.80 2.05 1.70
N PHE A 234 -10.91 0.93 0.99
CA PHE A 234 -12.17 0.57 0.37
C PHE A 234 -13.27 0.36 1.40
N SER A 235 -14.45 0.89 1.12
CA SER A 235 -15.65 0.73 1.95
C SER A 235 -16.75 -0.04 1.20
N THR A 236 -17.68 -0.59 1.96
CA THR A 236 -18.93 -1.18 1.48
C THR A 236 -20.03 -0.13 1.27
N HIS A 237 -19.79 1.13 1.67
CA HIS A 237 -20.73 2.23 1.56
C HIS A 237 -20.14 3.41 0.79
N ASN A 238 -20.99 4.12 0.06
CA ASN A 238 -20.61 5.30 -0.72
C ASN A 238 -20.09 6.45 0.17
N LEU A 239 -20.65 6.63 1.35
CA LEU A 239 -20.20 7.63 2.33
C LEU A 239 -19.02 7.14 3.20
N GLY A 240 -18.46 5.96 2.92
CA GLY A 240 -17.38 5.38 3.71
C GLY A 240 -17.81 5.10 5.15
N ILE A 241 -16.95 5.44 6.10
CA ILE A 241 -17.19 5.21 7.53
C ILE A 241 -18.18 6.22 8.12
N ALA A 242 -18.50 7.30 7.40
CA ALA A 242 -19.46 8.31 7.87
C ALA A 242 -20.88 7.75 8.09
N VAL A 243 -21.25 6.64 7.43
CA VAL A 243 -22.53 5.93 7.62
C VAL A 243 -22.71 5.46 9.07
N TYR A 244 -21.62 5.07 9.71
CA TYR A 244 -21.66 4.59 11.10
C TYR A 244 -21.56 5.77 12.05
N HIS A 245 -22.69 6.27 12.52
CA HIS A 245 -22.76 7.35 13.50
C HIS A 245 -22.33 6.88 14.90
N SER A 246 -21.18 6.21 15.00
CA SER A 246 -20.69 5.60 16.23
C SER A 246 -19.25 6.04 16.53
N PRO A 247 -19.03 6.79 17.63
CA PRO A 247 -17.69 7.15 18.09
C PRO A 247 -16.82 5.92 18.39
N TYR A 248 -17.44 4.82 18.82
CA TYR A 248 -16.75 3.56 19.08
C TYR A 248 -16.10 3.01 17.83
N ILE A 249 -16.85 2.89 16.71
CA ILE A 249 -16.30 2.38 15.44
C ILE A 249 -15.16 3.27 14.95
N LYS A 250 -15.37 4.60 14.97
CA LYS A 250 -14.36 5.57 14.57
C LYS A 250 -13.09 5.41 15.41
N PHE A 251 -13.20 5.30 16.73
CA PHE A 251 -12.07 5.15 17.62
C PHE A 251 -11.31 3.84 17.40
N ILE A 252 -12.01 2.71 17.24
CA ILE A 252 -11.38 1.42 16.95
C ILE A 252 -10.61 1.47 15.60
N LEU A 253 -11.24 2.03 14.56
CA LEU A 253 -10.56 2.17 13.27
C LEU A 253 -9.34 3.08 13.37
N VAL A 254 -9.41 4.22 14.08
CA VAL A 254 -8.25 5.10 14.31
C VAL A 254 -7.11 4.33 14.98
N LEU A 255 -7.41 3.54 16.00
CA LEU A 255 -6.41 2.74 16.71
C LEU A 255 -5.71 1.75 15.78
N PHE A 256 -6.47 1.04 14.94
CA PHE A 256 -5.90 0.04 14.04
C PHE A 256 -5.23 0.65 12.79
N MET A 257 -5.72 1.77 12.27
CA MET A 257 -5.01 2.56 11.26
C MET A 257 -3.66 3.06 11.80
N PHE A 258 -3.65 3.58 13.04
CA PHE A 258 -2.41 3.99 13.71
C PHE A 258 -1.43 2.83 13.85
N ILE A 259 -1.88 1.64 14.30
CA ILE A 259 -1.06 0.42 14.40
C ILE A 259 -0.55 -0.01 13.02
N GLY A 260 -1.40 0.01 11.99
CA GLY A 260 -1.03 -0.26 10.60
C GLY A 260 0.05 0.68 10.06
N GLY A 261 0.10 1.93 10.58
CA GLY A 261 1.14 2.93 10.26
C GLY A 261 2.47 2.74 11.01
N VAL A 262 2.50 1.93 12.06
CA VAL A 262 3.74 1.61 12.78
C VAL A 262 4.51 0.50 12.05
N SER A 263 5.84 0.58 12.05
CA SER A 263 6.67 -0.52 11.54
C SER A 263 6.33 -1.84 12.26
N PHE A 264 6.03 -2.89 11.49
CA PHE A 264 5.74 -4.22 12.07
C PHE A 264 6.91 -4.76 12.89
N GLY A 265 8.16 -4.36 12.55
CA GLY A 265 9.33 -4.66 13.34
C GLY A 265 9.26 -4.09 14.75
N LEU A 266 8.83 -2.84 14.89
CA LEU A 266 8.64 -2.20 16.20
C LEU A 266 7.51 -2.85 17.00
N ILE A 267 6.44 -3.31 16.34
CA ILE A 267 5.35 -4.03 17.03
C ILE A 267 5.88 -5.37 17.59
N ILE A 268 6.69 -6.10 16.84
CA ILE A 268 7.32 -7.34 17.31
C ILE A 268 8.29 -7.06 18.47
N LEU A 269 9.05 -5.96 18.43
CA LEU A 269 9.93 -5.55 19.54
C LEU A 269 9.12 -5.21 20.79
N ALA A 270 8.00 -4.49 20.64
CA ALA A 270 7.07 -4.20 21.73
C ALA A 270 6.53 -5.49 22.37
N TYR A 271 6.11 -6.46 21.56
CA TYR A 271 5.65 -7.77 22.03
C TYR A 271 6.72 -8.54 22.81
N ARG A 272 8.01 -8.41 22.40
CA ARG A 272 9.16 -9.00 23.10
C ARG A 272 9.58 -8.24 24.36
N ASN A 273 8.72 -7.35 24.86
CA ASN A 273 8.92 -6.53 26.07
C ASN A 273 10.09 -5.53 25.98
N SER A 274 10.47 -5.11 24.78
CA SER A 274 11.51 -4.09 24.53
C SER A 274 10.92 -2.70 24.36
N TRP A 275 9.95 -2.30 25.18
CA TRP A 275 9.26 -1.00 25.10
C TRP A 275 10.20 0.21 25.12
N ARG A 276 11.32 0.10 25.83
CA ARG A 276 12.33 1.18 25.89
C ARG A 276 12.95 1.44 24.51
N GLU A 277 13.14 0.41 23.69
CA GLU A 277 13.67 0.53 22.33
C GLU A 277 12.65 1.18 21.39
N VAL A 278 11.37 0.84 21.51
CA VAL A 278 10.28 1.46 20.76
C VAL A 278 10.22 2.97 21.03
N TRP A 279 10.26 3.38 22.30
CA TRP A 279 10.26 4.81 22.67
C TRP A 279 11.54 5.56 22.31
N ARG A 280 12.66 4.88 22.11
CA ARG A 280 13.92 5.48 21.65
C ARG A 280 14.02 5.59 20.13
N ASN A 281 13.12 4.94 19.39
CA ASN A 281 13.13 4.98 17.94
C ASN A 281 12.76 6.38 17.44
N ASP A 282 13.67 7.01 16.69
CA ASP A 282 13.48 8.37 16.16
C ASP A 282 12.29 8.49 15.23
N VAL A 283 12.09 7.46 14.37
CA VAL A 283 11.00 7.42 13.37
C VAL A 283 9.65 7.34 14.07
N PHE A 284 9.52 6.49 15.10
CA PHE A 284 8.28 6.37 15.88
C PHE A 284 7.94 7.66 16.64
N ARG A 285 8.94 8.28 17.26
CA ARG A 285 8.75 9.58 17.95
C ARG A 285 8.32 10.67 16.97
N PHE A 286 8.94 10.70 15.79
CA PHE A 286 8.58 11.65 14.76
C PHE A 286 7.18 11.41 14.23
N TYR A 287 6.75 10.14 14.06
CA TYR A 287 5.39 9.77 13.67
C TYR A 287 4.35 10.29 14.66
N LEU A 288 4.54 10.05 15.97
CA LEU A 288 3.68 10.59 17.02
C LEU A 288 3.66 12.12 17.01
N GLY A 289 4.83 12.75 16.90
CA GLY A 289 4.94 14.21 16.82
C GLY A 289 4.23 14.80 15.61
N THR A 290 4.27 14.11 14.47
CA THR A 290 3.58 14.51 13.24
C THR A 290 2.05 14.45 13.41
N ILE A 291 1.52 13.36 13.98
CA ILE A 291 0.08 13.26 14.29
C ILE A 291 -0.34 14.40 15.23
N ALA A 292 0.39 14.62 16.32
CA ALA A 292 0.07 15.67 17.28
C ALA A 292 0.13 17.07 16.66
N PHE A 293 1.13 17.33 15.82
CA PHE A 293 1.29 18.60 15.11
C PHE A 293 0.09 18.89 14.19
N PHE A 294 -0.26 17.96 13.30
CA PHE A 294 -1.40 18.13 12.41
C PHE A 294 -2.72 18.20 13.18
N TYR A 295 -2.86 17.43 14.27
CA TYR A 295 -4.07 17.46 15.12
C TYR A 295 -4.32 18.87 15.69
N VAL A 296 -3.29 19.48 16.25
CA VAL A 296 -3.42 20.85 16.78
C VAL A 296 -3.80 21.83 15.68
N LEU A 297 -3.19 21.76 14.49
CA LEU A 297 -3.48 22.68 13.38
C LEU A 297 -4.90 22.50 12.82
N VAL A 298 -5.33 21.24 12.63
CA VAL A 298 -6.67 20.95 12.08
C VAL A 298 -7.76 21.36 13.10
N VAL A 299 -7.61 21.00 14.37
CA VAL A 299 -8.55 21.39 15.43
C VAL A 299 -8.61 22.92 15.57
N ALA A 300 -7.47 23.60 15.56
CA ALA A 300 -7.43 25.07 15.60
C ALA A 300 -8.17 25.69 14.41
N SER A 301 -8.03 25.11 13.20
CA SER A 301 -8.76 25.57 12.00
C SER A 301 -10.27 25.39 12.13
N ILE A 302 -10.73 24.23 12.64
CA ILE A 302 -12.15 23.93 12.82
C ILE A 302 -12.77 24.88 13.85
N VAL A 303 -12.12 25.06 15.01
CA VAL A 303 -12.58 25.94 16.09
C VAL A 303 -12.62 27.41 15.61
N TYR A 304 -11.57 27.88 14.92
CA TYR A 304 -11.50 29.25 14.39
C TYR A 304 -12.63 29.55 13.41
N ARG A 305 -13.03 28.58 12.60
CA ARG A 305 -14.11 28.74 11.60
C ARG A 305 -15.51 28.50 12.19
N GLY A 306 -15.61 28.01 13.41
CA GLY A 306 -16.89 27.66 14.03
C GLY A 306 -17.60 26.43 13.40
N HIS A 307 -16.87 25.60 12.66
CA HIS A 307 -17.40 24.40 11.98
C HIS A 307 -17.43 23.19 12.93
N TYR A 308 -18.19 23.29 14.01
CA TYR A 308 -18.36 22.17 14.95
C TYR A 308 -19.83 22.04 15.38
N THR A 309 -20.31 20.79 15.39
CA THR A 309 -21.68 20.45 15.77
C THR A 309 -21.75 19.72 17.12
N GLY A 310 -20.59 19.31 17.66
CA GLY A 310 -20.49 18.57 18.90
C GLY A 310 -19.04 18.25 19.24
N TRP A 311 -18.81 17.57 20.36
CA TRP A 311 -17.46 17.21 20.80
C TRP A 311 -16.74 16.25 19.82
N GLU A 312 -17.49 15.36 19.15
CA GLU A 312 -16.94 14.42 18.17
C GLU A 312 -16.30 15.14 16.98
N SER A 313 -16.97 16.17 16.46
CA SER A 313 -16.50 16.94 15.30
C SER A 313 -15.22 17.75 15.57
N VAL A 314 -14.86 17.95 16.86
CA VAL A 314 -13.62 18.66 17.25
C VAL A 314 -12.54 17.70 17.75
N THR A 315 -12.88 16.47 18.14
CA THR A 315 -11.92 15.53 18.72
C THR A 315 -11.69 14.30 17.87
N ILE A 316 -12.71 13.47 17.65
CA ILE A 316 -12.58 12.17 16.99
C ILE A 316 -12.47 12.33 15.47
N ASP A 317 -13.31 13.15 14.83
CA ASP A 317 -13.33 13.28 13.39
C ASP A 317 -12.03 13.87 12.82
N PRO A 318 -11.42 14.92 13.43
CA PRO A 318 -10.09 15.38 13.03
C PRO A 318 -9.01 14.33 13.22
N LEU A 319 -9.01 13.61 14.35
CA LEU A 319 -8.04 12.54 14.60
C LEU A 319 -8.18 11.41 13.58
N PHE A 320 -9.41 11.03 13.25
CA PHE A 320 -9.71 10.01 12.25
C PHE A 320 -9.15 10.43 10.89
N HIS A 321 -9.45 11.65 10.43
CA HIS A 321 -8.99 12.16 9.15
C HIS A 321 -7.45 12.21 9.09
N ILE A 322 -6.79 12.73 10.13
CA ILE A 322 -5.34 12.86 10.18
C ILE A 322 -4.65 11.51 10.14
N VAL A 323 -5.12 10.56 10.96
CA VAL A 323 -4.54 9.22 10.98
C VAL A 323 -4.81 8.51 9.65
N SER A 324 -6.01 8.62 9.09
CA SER A 324 -6.36 8.06 7.78
C SER A 324 -5.47 8.62 6.67
N ALA A 325 -5.26 9.93 6.61
CA ALA A 325 -4.42 10.59 5.61
C ALA A 325 -2.93 10.24 5.75
N LEU A 326 -2.39 10.27 6.99
CA LEU A 326 -0.98 9.94 7.26
C LEU A 326 -0.66 8.47 7.03
N THR A 327 -1.59 7.57 7.40
CA THR A 327 -1.38 6.13 7.20
C THR A 327 -1.73 5.67 5.79
N SER A 328 -2.07 6.60 4.89
CA SER A 328 -2.55 6.31 3.54
C SER A 328 -3.71 5.29 3.51
N THR A 329 -4.53 5.26 4.55
CA THR A 329 -5.70 4.39 4.59
C THR A 329 -6.82 4.90 3.70
N GLY A 330 -7.04 6.22 3.66
CA GLY A 330 -8.03 6.81 2.76
C GLY A 330 -9.48 6.73 3.22
N PHE A 331 -9.77 6.21 4.43
CA PHE A 331 -11.12 6.24 4.99
C PHE A 331 -11.57 7.67 5.28
N SER A 332 -12.85 7.94 5.01
CA SER A 332 -13.53 9.19 5.38
C SER A 332 -14.62 8.92 6.43
N ALA A 333 -14.62 9.71 7.50
CA ALA A 333 -15.62 9.65 8.57
C ALA A 333 -16.62 10.82 8.54
N GLY A 334 -16.50 11.73 7.56
CA GLY A 334 -17.35 12.90 7.43
C GLY A 334 -16.82 13.89 6.40
N ASN A 335 -17.54 15.00 6.19
CA ASN A 335 -17.19 16.03 5.22
C ASN A 335 -16.02 16.90 5.72
N TRP A 336 -14.79 16.39 5.61
CA TRP A 336 -13.56 17.08 5.97
C TRP A 336 -13.21 18.23 5.01
N GLU A 337 -13.67 18.20 3.76
CA GLU A 337 -13.49 19.30 2.79
C GLU A 337 -14.15 20.58 3.26
N GLY A 338 -15.29 20.46 3.96
CA GLY A 338 -15.99 21.58 4.57
C GLY A 338 -15.21 22.29 5.67
N TRP A 339 -14.16 21.69 6.24
CA TRP A 339 -13.31 22.31 7.27
C TRP A 339 -12.40 23.42 6.71
N GLY A 340 -12.32 23.54 5.38
CA GLY A 340 -11.75 24.67 4.65
C GLY A 340 -10.38 24.41 4.04
N ILE A 341 -9.93 25.40 3.25
CA ILE A 341 -8.74 25.33 2.38
C ILE A 341 -7.46 24.99 3.15
N LEU A 342 -7.32 25.41 4.40
CA LEU A 342 -6.16 25.08 5.23
C LEU A 342 -6.10 23.57 5.48
N VAL A 343 -7.23 22.94 5.84
CA VAL A 343 -7.27 21.50 6.10
C VAL A 343 -7.02 20.72 4.82
N LEU A 344 -7.58 21.16 3.68
CA LEU A 344 -7.27 20.58 2.36
C LEU A 344 -5.75 20.62 2.09
N THR A 345 -5.10 21.76 2.34
CA THR A 345 -3.65 21.92 2.15
C THR A 345 -2.86 21.02 3.11
N LEU A 346 -3.27 20.95 4.38
CA LEU A 346 -2.62 20.09 5.36
C LEU A 346 -2.77 18.59 4.99
N THR A 347 -3.93 18.21 4.44
CA THR A 347 -4.16 16.83 3.95
C THR A 347 -3.15 16.47 2.84
N PHE A 348 -2.87 17.41 1.94
CA PHE A 348 -1.84 17.23 0.93
C PHE A 348 -0.47 16.89 1.55
N PHE A 349 -0.07 17.64 2.59
CA PHE A 349 1.19 17.37 3.30
C PHE A 349 1.15 16.04 4.08
N MET A 350 0.03 15.69 4.71
CA MET A 350 -0.13 14.41 5.40
C MET A 350 0.04 13.22 4.46
N MET A 351 -0.58 13.26 3.28
CA MET A 351 -0.45 12.24 2.24
C MET A 351 0.99 12.14 1.72
N TYR A 352 1.73 13.28 1.65
CA TYR A 352 3.14 13.30 1.24
C TYR A 352 4.03 12.60 2.26
N VAL A 353 3.84 12.93 3.52
CA VAL A 353 4.67 12.41 4.63
C VAL A 353 4.56 10.90 4.74
N GLY A 354 3.33 10.37 4.70
CA GLY A 354 3.07 8.95 4.94
C GLY A 354 3.31 8.55 6.40
N ALA A 355 3.51 7.25 6.65
CA ALA A 355 3.83 6.72 7.99
C ALA A 355 5.18 5.99 8.03
N CYS A 356 5.41 5.12 9.02
CA CYS A 356 6.71 4.47 9.21
C CYS A 356 7.04 3.49 8.07
N ALA A 357 8.31 3.40 7.70
CA ALA A 357 8.78 2.33 6.82
C ALA A 357 8.65 0.94 7.50
N GLY A 358 8.38 -0.08 6.69
CA GLY A 358 8.09 -1.42 7.21
C GLY A 358 6.69 -1.56 7.82
N SER A 359 5.76 -0.65 7.48
CA SER A 359 4.32 -0.70 7.70
C SER A 359 3.58 -1.00 6.39
N THR A 360 2.26 -1.18 6.42
CA THR A 360 1.42 -1.39 5.22
C THR A 360 1.20 -0.13 4.38
N THR A 361 1.55 1.04 4.90
CA THR A 361 1.23 2.36 4.36
C THR A 361 1.99 2.73 3.10
N GLY A 362 1.44 3.62 2.30
CA GLY A 362 2.08 4.30 1.17
C GLY A 362 2.84 5.58 1.56
N GLY A 363 2.96 6.53 0.62
CA GLY A 363 3.63 7.82 0.82
C GLY A 363 5.16 7.75 0.78
N ALA A 364 5.80 8.91 1.00
CA ALA A 364 7.27 9.02 0.97
C ALA A 364 7.97 8.32 2.13
N LYS A 365 7.25 7.97 3.20
CA LYS A 365 7.68 7.36 4.46
C LYS A 365 8.45 8.33 5.38
N ILE A 366 8.07 8.30 6.64
CA ILE A 366 8.62 9.19 7.68
C ILE A 366 10.12 9.02 7.87
N ASP A 367 10.66 7.82 7.74
CA ASP A 367 12.10 7.56 7.91
C ASP A 367 12.96 8.35 6.90
N ARG A 368 12.49 8.49 5.65
CA ARG A 368 13.17 9.33 4.65
C ARG A 368 13.13 10.82 5.01
N LEU A 369 11.99 11.28 5.53
CA LEU A 369 11.87 12.68 5.99
C LEU A 369 12.74 12.95 7.21
N VAL A 370 12.78 12.05 8.19
CA VAL A 370 13.69 12.15 9.35
C VAL A 370 15.14 12.23 8.88
N TYR A 371 15.53 11.39 7.92
CA TYR A 371 16.86 11.48 7.33
C TYR A 371 17.10 12.85 6.67
N LEU A 372 16.19 13.32 5.82
CA LEU A 372 16.35 14.59 5.11
C LEU A 372 16.45 15.78 6.07
N LEU A 373 15.64 15.82 7.13
CA LEU A 373 15.69 16.86 8.15
C LEU A 373 17.03 16.85 8.92
N LYS A 374 17.50 15.65 9.30
CA LYS A 374 18.81 15.49 9.95
C LYS A 374 19.96 15.86 9.00
N ASN A 375 19.86 15.45 7.72
CA ASN A 375 20.85 15.80 6.70
C ASN A 375 20.86 17.31 6.42
N PHE A 376 19.69 17.96 6.34
CA PHE A 376 19.60 19.41 6.21
C PHE A 376 20.32 20.13 7.35
N THR A 377 20.05 19.74 8.60
CA THR A 377 20.72 20.33 9.76
C THR A 377 22.23 20.06 9.76
N PHE A 378 22.67 18.90 9.29
CA PHE A 378 24.07 18.55 9.11
C PHE A 378 24.74 19.44 8.06
N VAL A 379 24.12 19.61 6.87
CA VAL A 379 24.63 20.45 5.79
C VAL A 379 24.77 21.90 6.27
N VAL A 380 23.75 22.46 6.92
CA VAL A 380 23.82 23.83 7.47
C VAL A 380 24.93 23.98 8.48
N ARG A 381 25.09 23.00 9.40
CA ARG A 381 26.23 23.03 10.38
C ARG A 381 27.57 22.94 9.68
N ARG A 382 27.72 22.18 8.61
CA ARG A 382 28.94 22.04 7.83
C ARG A 382 29.30 23.33 7.08
N TYR A 383 28.33 24.12 6.65
CA TYR A 383 28.57 25.46 6.08
C TYR A 383 29.23 26.39 7.12
N VAL A 384 28.80 26.30 8.38
CA VAL A 384 29.37 27.12 9.47
C VAL A 384 30.71 26.55 9.95
N ARG A 385 30.86 25.22 9.92
CA ARG A 385 32.08 24.51 10.40
C ARG A 385 32.55 23.50 9.35
N PRO A 386 33.33 23.90 8.32
CA PRO A 386 33.71 23.03 7.21
C PRO A 386 34.48 21.76 7.58
N ARG A 387 35.18 21.78 8.73
CA ARG A 387 35.97 20.64 9.25
C ARG A 387 35.13 19.68 10.13
N LEU A 388 33.82 19.85 10.20
CA LEU A 388 32.96 18.99 11.02
C LEU A 388 32.96 17.57 10.42
N LEU A 389 33.54 16.64 11.14
CA LEU A 389 33.47 15.19 10.86
C LEU A 389 32.26 14.64 11.62
N ALA A 390 31.06 14.88 11.10
CA ALA A 390 29.85 14.32 11.67
C ALA A 390 29.17 13.46 10.62
N SER A 391 28.39 12.51 11.07
CA SER A 391 27.57 11.64 10.25
C SER A 391 26.08 11.88 10.55
N VAL A 392 25.24 11.49 9.61
CA VAL A 392 23.79 11.50 9.83
C VAL A 392 23.39 10.14 10.37
N ASP A 393 22.90 10.11 11.61
CA ASP A 393 22.47 8.89 12.26
C ASP A 393 20.93 8.87 12.37
N VAL A 394 20.31 7.74 11.98
CA VAL A 394 18.88 7.47 12.14
C VAL A 394 18.74 6.20 12.98
N ASN A 395 17.98 6.27 14.06
CA ASN A 395 17.82 5.16 15.03
C ASN A 395 19.16 4.61 15.56
N GLY A 396 20.17 5.49 15.75
CA GLY A 396 21.49 5.08 16.19
C GLY A 396 22.33 4.33 15.13
N GLN A 397 21.86 4.25 13.90
CA GLN A 397 22.60 3.68 12.77
C GLN A 397 23.11 4.78 11.85
N HIS A 398 24.36 4.65 11.46
CA HIS A 398 25.00 5.57 10.53
C HIS A 398 24.46 5.37 9.10
N VAL A 399 23.96 6.43 8.49
CA VAL A 399 23.50 6.43 7.09
C VAL A 399 24.65 6.82 6.17
N ASN A 400 25.09 5.87 5.34
CA ASN A 400 26.15 6.11 4.35
C ASN A 400 25.71 7.12 3.29
N ALA A 401 26.66 7.83 2.67
CA ALA A 401 26.40 8.81 1.62
C ALA A 401 25.64 8.22 0.42
N GLU A 402 25.88 6.95 0.07
CA GLU A 402 25.20 6.22 -0.99
C GLU A 402 23.69 6.10 -0.71
N ARG A 403 23.31 5.63 0.49
CA ARG A 403 21.90 5.56 0.93
C ARG A 403 21.26 6.94 1.00
N GLY A 404 22.01 7.95 1.42
CA GLY A 404 21.53 9.33 1.44
C GLY A 404 21.20 9.85 0.03
N SER A 405 22.01 9.50 -0.96
CA SER A 405 21.76 9.81 -2.37
C SER A 405 20.53 9.09 -2.89
N GLU A 406 20.34 7.81 -2.54
CA GLU A 406 19.13 7.04 -2.91
C GLU A 406 17.85 7.69 -2.36
N VAL A 407 17.86 8.16 -1.10
CA VAL A 407 16.71 8.86 -0.49
C VAL A 407 16.40 10.15 -1.24
N SER A 408 17.42 10.95 -1.56
CA SER A 408 17.24 12.20 -2.30
C SER A 408 16.71 11.96 -3.70
N ALA A 409 17.23 10.95 -4.41
CA ALA A 409 16.76 10.54 -5.73
C ALA A 409 15.30 10.06 -5.67
N PHE A 410 14.95 9.25 -4.68
CA PHE A 410 13.57 8.80 -4.47
C PHE A 410 12.60 9.97 -4.32
N ILE A 411 12.89 10.92 -3.43
CA ILE A 411 12.02 12.08 -3.18
C ILE A 411 11.88 12.93 -4.45
N PHE A 412 12.98 13.13 -5.20
CA PHE A 412 12.93 13.86 -6.45
C PHE A 412 12.00 13.19 -7.47
N ILE A 413 12.16 11.89 -7.69
CA ILE A 413 11.35 11.13 -8.65
C ILE A 413 9.89 11.05 -8.18
N TYR A 414 9.66 10.82 -6.87
CA TYR A 414 8.33 10.79 -6.27
C TYR A 414 7.56 12.08 -6.56
N THR A 415 8.19 13.22 -6.30
CA THR A 415 7.58 14.54 -6.58
C THR A 415 7.36 14.76 -8.08
N THR A 416 8.32 14.32 -8.93
CA THR A 416 8.20 14.42 -10.38
C THR A 416 7.02 13.60 -10.92
N LEU A 417 6.77 12.38 -10.39
CA LEU A 417 5.63 11.57 -10.80
C LEU A 417 4.29 12.18 -10.39
N ILE A 418 4.21 12.82 -9.21
CA ILE A 418 3.01 13.55 -8.79
C ILE A 418 2.72 14.70 -9.76
N VAL A 419 3.74 15.49 -10.09
CA VAL A 419 3.61 16.60 -11.03
C VAL A 419 3.22 16.09 -12.41
N PHE A 420 3.87 15.03 -12.90
CA PHE A 420 3.56 14.42 -14.20
C PHE A 420 2.10 13.98 -14.29
N GLY A 421 1.58 13.23 -13.31
CA GLY A 421 0.20 12.78 -13.31
C GLY A 421 -0.80 13.94 -13.22
N GLY A 422 -0.51 14.95 -12.39
CA GLY A 422 -1.32 16.16 -12.31
C GLY A 422 -1.39 16.92 -13.64
N VAL A 423 -0.24 17.11 -14.30
CA VAL A 423 -0.17 17.77 -15.64
C VAL A 423 -0.95 16.97 -16.70
N VAL A 424 -0.84 15.64 -16.69
CA VAL A 424 -1.60 14.79 -17.63
C VAL A 424 -3.11 14.98 -17.45
N LEU A 425 -3.62 15.02 -16.19
CA LEU A 425 -5.03 15.23 -15.93
C LEU A 425 -5.48 16.66 -16.28
N VAL A 426 -4.67 17.68 -16.01
CA VAL A 426 -4.95 19.08 -16.43
C VAL A 426 -5.02 19.16 -17.96
N ALA A 427 -4.12 18.49 -18.68
CA ALA A 427 -4.15 18.43 -20.14
C ALA A 427 -5.42 17.72 -20.68
N GLN A 428 -6.06 16.88 -19.87
CA GLN A 428 -7.36 16.26 -20.17
C GLN A 428 -8.57 17.15 -19.79
N GLY A 429 -8.32 18.37 -19.30
CA GLY A 429 -9.36 19.36 -18.99
C GLY A 429 -9.87 19.38 -17.55
N PHE A 430 -9.20 18.67 -16.62
CA PHE A 430 -9.62 18.67 -15.21
C PHE A 430 -9.12 19.90 -14.46
N PRO A 431 -9.87 20.38 -13.43
CA PRO A 431 -9.44 21.45 -12.57
C PRO A 431 -8.10 21.11 -11.88
N ILE A 432 -7.24 22.13 -11.74
CA ILE A 432 -5.87 21.93 -11.22
C ILE A 432 -5.88 21.24 -9.86
N VAL A 433 -6.73 21.66 -8.92
CA VAL A 433 -6.79 21.09 -7.57
C VAL A 433 -7.16 19.61 -7.63
N ASP A 434 -8.22 19.25 -8.37
CA ASP A 434 -8.71 17.88 -8.49
C ASP A 434 -7.69 16.98 -9.20
N ALA A 435 -7.05 17.51 -10.26
CA ALA A 435 -6.03 16.79 -11.03
C ALA A 435 -4.79 16.47 -10.18
N PHE A 436 -4.26 17.47 -9.48
CA PHE A 436 -3.09 17.26 -8.63
C PHE A 436 -3.42 16.42 -7.39
N PHE A 437 -4.60 16.59 -6.79
CA PHE A 437 -5.02 15.79 -5.65
C PHE A 437 -5.17 14.31 -6.04
N SER A 438 -5.80 14.04 -7.18
CA SER A 438 -5.96 12.69 -7.73
C SER A 438 -4.61 12.03 -8.06
N SER A 439 -3.72 12.76 -8.74
CA SER A 439 -2.37 12.27 -9.02
C SER A 439 -1.60 11.94 -7.74
N PHE A 440 -1.70 12.84 -6.77
CA PHE A 440 -1.06 12.69 -5.48
C PHE A 440 -1.57 11.45 -4.74
N SER A 441 -2.89 11.30 -4.66
CA SER A 441 -3.56 10.16 -4.06
C SER A 441 -3.13 8.84 -4.68
N CYS A 442 -3.01 8.79 -6.01
CA CYS A 442 -2.56 7.60 -6.72
C CYS A 442 -1.09 7.26 -6.47
N VAL A 443 -0.18 8.25 -6.50
CA VAL A 443 1.27 8.02 -6.26
C VAL A 443 1.54 7.68 -4.79
N SER A 444 0.80 8.28 -3.85
CA SER A 444 0.94 8.00 -2.42
C SER A 444 0.21 6.74 -1.96
N ASN A 445 -0.57 6.10 -2.84
CA ASN A 445 -1.46 4.98 -2.52
C ASN A 445 -2.37 5.31 -1.32
N ASN A 446 -3.06 6.45 -1.35
CA ASN A 446 -3.84 6.94 -0.21
C ASN A 446 -5.36 6.79 -0.39
N GLY A 447 -5.85 6.98 -1.63
CA GLY A 447 -7.28 6.88 -1.96
C GLY A 447 -8.15 8.07 -1.57
N LEU A 448 -7.69 8.95 -0.66
CA LEU A 448 -8.43 10.18 -0.39
C LEU A 448 -8.54 11.02 -1.66
N GLY A 449 -9.75 11.48 -1.95
CA GLY A 449 -10.04 12.41 -3.02
C GLY A 449 -10.50 13.76 -2.48
N ALA A 450 -10.44 14.79 -3.31
CA ALA A 450 -11.01 16.11 -3.04
C ALA A 450 -11.75 16.61 -4.29
N GLY A 451 -12.72 17.48 -4.10
CA GLY A 451 -13.54 18.02 -5.20
C GLY A 451 -14.33 16.91 -5.90
N ILE A 452 -14.12 16.72 -7.21
CA ILE A 452 -14.83 15.70 -8.02
C ILE A 452 -14.56 14.28 -7.52
N THR A 453 -13.37 14.00 -6.98
CA THR A 453 -13.01 12.71 -6.37
C THR A 453 -13.22 12.68 -4.86
N GLY A 454 -13.91 13.67 -4.29
CA GLY A 454 -14.18 13.79 -2.86
C GLY A 454 -14.97 12.61 -2.28
N ILE A 455 -15.53 12.78 -1.08
CA ILE A 455 -16.12 11.69 -0.27
C ILE A 455 -17.15 10.85 -1.03
N THR A 456 -18.01 11.47 -1.84
CA THR A 456 -19.04 10.81 -2.67
C THR A 456 -18.62 10.70 -4.13
N GLY A 457 -17.39 11.11 -4.46
CA GLY A 457 -16.85 11.07 -5.80
C GLY A 457 -16.24 9.73 -6.17
N SER A 458 -16.10 9.50 -7.47
CA SER A 458 -15.42 8.33 -8.01
C SER A 458 -14.49 8.78 -9.15
N TYR A 459 -13.56 7.92 -9.53
CA TYR A 459 -12.65 8.17 -10.67
C TYR A 459 -13.27 7.75 -12.02
N ASP A 460 -14.56 7.46 -12.08
CA ASP A 460 -15.26 7.03 -13.30
C ASP A 460 -15.26 8.10 -14.40
N PHE A 461 -15.27 9.38 -14.02
CA PHE A 461 -15.21 10.53 -14.94
C PHE A 461 -13.90 10.63 -15.73
N LEU A 462 -12.83 9.95 -15.29
CA LEU A 462 -11.57 9.97 -16.01
C LEU A 462 -11.69 9.23 -17.36
N PRO A 463 -11.12 9.78 -18.44
CA PRO A 463 -11.02 9.06 -19.70
C PRO A 463 -10.13 7.80 -19.55
N ALA A 464 -10.25 6.86 -20.48
CA ALA A 464 -9.49 5.61 -20.44
C ALA A 464 -7.96 5.84 -20.29
N SER A 465 -7.41 6.84 -21.00
CA SER A 465 -6.00 7.23 -20.89
C SER A 465 -5.63 7.71 -19.48
N GLY A 466 -6.50 8.49 -18.83
CA GLY A 466 -6.32 8.94 -17.45
C GLY A 466 -6.31 7.77 -16.48
N LYS A 467 -7.25 6.82 -16.60
CA LYS A 467 -7.32 5.62 -15.77
C LYS A 467 -6.06 4.76 -15.89
N TRP A 468 -5.53 4.57 -17.11
CA TRP A 468 -4.27 3.84 -17.32
C TRP A 468 -3.06 4.54 -16.68
N VAL A 469 -2.95 5.87 -16.84
CA VAL A 469 -1.84 6.64 -16.24
C VAL A 469 -1.93 6.58 -14.72
N MET A 470 -3.10 6.78 -14.13
CA MET A 470 -3.28 6.70 -12.68
C MET A 470 -2.97 5.29 -12.15
N SER A 471 -3.37 4.23 -12.85
CA SER A 471 -3.03 2.84 -12.48
C SER A 471 -1.51 2.60 -12.49
N LEU A 472 -0.78 3.15 -13.46
CA LEU A 472 0.69 3.08 -13.48
C LEU A 472 1.33 3.87 -12.35
N LEU A 473 0.75 5.02 -11.96
CA LEU A 473 1.23 5.81 -10.82
C LEU A 473 1.01 5.08 -9.49
N MET A 474 -0.14 4.40 -9.32
CA MET A 474 -0.39 3.53 -8.14
C MET A 474 0.65 2.41 -8.04
N LEU A 475 0.96 1.77 -9.16
CA LEU A 475 1.99 0.73 -9.23
C LEU A 475 3.38 1.28 -8.89
N ALA A 476 3.73 2.45 -9.44
CA ALA A 476 5.00 3.10 -9.18
C ALA A 476 5.18 3.47 -7.70
N GLY A 477 4.13 4.01 -7.07
CA GLY A 477 4.11 4.31 -5.64
C GLY A 477 4.37 3.06 -4.79
N ARG A 478 3.69 1.96 -5.11
CA ARG A 478 3.78 0.70 -4.35
C ARG A 478 5.12 -0.02 -4.49
N LEU A 479 5.72 -0.02 -5.68
CA LEU A 479 7.01 -0.67 -5.98
C LEU A 479 8.24 0.15 -5.59
N GLU A 480 8.06 1.20 -4.80
CA GLU A 480 9.18 2.08 -4.44
C GLU A 480 9.89 2.71 -5.64
N ILE A 481 9.16 3.05 -6.67
CA ILE A 481 9.54 3.84 -7.86
C ILE A 481 10.84 3.37 -8.52
N ILE A 482 11.96 3.26 -7.76
CA ILE A 482 13.29 2.87 -8.25
C ILE A 482 13.25 1.49 -8.89
N THR A 483 12.54 0.53 -8.28
CA THR A 483 12.39 -0.83 -8.80
C THR A 483 11.72 -0.83 -10.18
N LEU A 484 10.68 0.00 -10.36
CA LEU A 484 9.97 0.10 -11.63
C LEU A 484 10.83 0.84 -12.69
N ILE A 485 11.48 1.96 -12.33
CA ILE A 485 12.27 2.76 -13.26
C ILE A 485 13.49 1.98 -13.77
N THR A 486 14.09 1.13 -12.95
CA THR A 486 15.25 0.32 -13.39
C THR A 486 14.92 -0.59 -14.56
N LEU A 487 13.66 -1.03 -14.71
CA LEU A 487 13.22 -1.85 -15.86
C LEU A 487 13.25 -1.10 -17.18
N PHE A 488 13.16 0.22 -17.18
CA PHE A 488 13.21 1.05 -18.37
C PHE A 488 14.65 1.40 -18.80
N LEU A 489 15.64 1.09 -17.97
CA LEU A 489 17.04 1.36 -18.29
C LEU A 489 17.59 0.27 -19.26
N PRO A 490 18.20 0.65 -20.41
CA PRO A 490 18.81 -0.32 -21.31
C PRO A 490 19.89 -1.19 -20.64
N SER A 491 20.58 -0.64 -19.63
CA SER A 491 21.59 -1.37 -18.85
C SER A 491 21.01 -2.52 -18.01
N PHE A 492 19.72 -2.48 -17.70
CA PHE A 492 19.05 -3.58 -17.01
C PHE A 492 18.94 -4.83 -17.88
N TRP A 493 18.71 -4.68 -19.18
CA TRP A 493 18.53 -5.77 -20.15
C TRP A 493 19.83 -6.25 -20.79
N ARG A 494 20.87 -5.40 -20.78
CA ARG A 494 22.19 -5.78 -21.26
C ARG A 494 22.93 -6.56 -20.15
N SER A 495 23.29 -7.78 -20.48
CA SER A 495 24.05 -8.69 -19.59
C SER A 495 25.51 -8.28 -19.47
#